data_4a69d07df223d8511a7254ac9d271421
#
_entry.id   4a69d07df223d8511a7254ac9d271421
#
_cell.length_a   1.000
_cell.length_b   1.000
_cell.length_c   1.000
_cell.angle_alpha   90.00
_cell.angle_beta   90.00
_cell.angle_gamma   90.00
#
_symmetry.space_group_name_H-M   'P 1'
#
loop_
_entity.id
_entity.type
_entity.pdbx_description
1 polymer ?
#
loop_
_entity_poly.entity_id
_entity_poly.type
_entity_poly.pdbx_seq_one_letter_code
_entity_poly.pdbx_strand_id
1 'polypeptide(L)'
;AKDNFISLIQNSYGPYFMFCDQDDVWKPDKIYLTLQKMEALEARYGEKTPILVHSDLSVADHNLEMVAESFFQYANIPKRIVLNQLMVQNSVTGCTMMINRCLQQYFLRPLPMSKIIMHDYWAALIAKVFGKIGFVNEPTMYYRQHGNNSVGAKDAKNPVFLYHRLKEGKNSYRRMMIESME
;
A
#
# COMPACT_ATOMS: atom_id res chain seq x y z
N ALA A 1 -6.86 10.66 7.22
CA ALA A 1 -6.75 9.90 5.94
C ALA A 1 -7.46 8.55 6.04
N LYS A 2 -7.08 7.67 6.97
CA LYS A 2 -7.60 6.29 7.11
C LYS A 2 -9.13 6.20 7.05
N ASP A 3 -9.83 6.94 7.91
CA ASP A 3 -11.28 6.87 8.03
C ASP A 3 -12.01 7.33 6.76
N ASN A 4 -11.44 8.32 6.06
CA ASN A 4 -11.94 8.78 4.76
C ASN A 4 -11.87 7.67 3.71
N PHE A 5 -10.72 7.00 3.56
CA PHE A 5 -10.57 5.91 2.59
C PHE A 5 -11.49 4.73 2.93
N ILE A 6 -11.63 4.37 4.20
CA ILE A 6 -12.56 3.32 4.61
C ILE A 6 -14.00 3.72 4.29
N SER A 7 -14.41 4.94 4.60
CA SER A 7 -15.75 5.44 4.26
C SER A 7 -16.00 5.46 2.76
N LEU A 8 -15.04 5.90 1.96
CA LEU A 8 -15.14 5.89 0.50
C LEU A 8 -15.31 4.47 -0.04
N ILE A 9 -14.49 3.51 0.40
CA ILE A 9 -14.59 2.13 -0.09
C ILE A 9 -15.90 1.45 0.34
N GLN A 10 -16.43 1.79 1.52
CA GLN A 10 -17.72 1.28 2.00
C GLN A 10 -18.90 1.79 1.16
N ASN A 11 -18.80 3.00 0.61
CA ASN A 11 -19.84 3.65 -0.19
C ASN A 11 -19.60 3.57 -1.70
N SER A 12 -18.57 2.83 -2.15
CA SER A 12 -18.24 2.66 -3.57
C SER A 12 -18.83 1.38 -4.14
N TYR A 13 -19.20 1.42 -5.43
CA TYR A 13 -19.74 0.28 -6.17
C TYR A 13 -18.90 0.02 -7.42
N GLY A 14 -18.59 -1.24 -7.69
CA GLY A 14 -17.81 -1.65 -8.85
C GLY A 14 -17.16 -3.02 -8.66
N PRO A 15 -16.55 -3.58 -9.72
CA PRO A 15 -15.78 -4.81 -9.63
C PRO A 15 -14.40 -4.58 -9.02
N TYR A 16 -13.79 -3.43 -9.26
CA TYR A 16 -12.44 -3.07 -8.82
C TYR A 16 -12.41 -1.67 -8.22
N PHE A 17 -11.49 -1.44 -7.29
CA PHE A 17 -11.34 -0.17 -6.57
C PHE A 17 -9.87 0.20 -6.51
N MET A 18 -9.56 1.44 -6.84
CA MET A 18 -8.24 2.03 -6.70
C MET A 18 -8.30 3.23 -5.75
N PHE A 19 -7.17 3.51 -5.11
CA PHE A 19 -7.05 4.63 -4.19
C PHE A 19 -6.15 5.70 -4.81
N CYS A 20 -6.53 6.95 -4.67
CA CYS A 20 -5.82 8.09 -5.24
C CYS A 20 -5.63 9.16 -4.18
N ASP A 21 -4.39 9.57 -3.97
CA ASP A 21 -4.08 10.77 -3.22
C ASP A 21 -4.16 11.98 -4.17
N GLN A 22 -4.58 13.13 -3.65
CA GLN A 22 -4.90 14.31 -4.47
C GLN A 22 -3.67 15.02 -5.04
N ASP A 23 -2.50 14.72 -4.53
CA ASP A 23 -1.22 15.35 -4.85
C ASP A 23 -0.30 14.51 -5.76
N ASP A 24 -0.72 13.28 -6.04
CA ASP A 24 0.03 12.36 -6.88
C ASP A 24 -0.35 12.45 -8.38
N VAL A 25 0.56 12.03 -9.26
CA VAL A 25 0.33 12.00 -10.71
C VAL A 25 0.41 10.57 -11.23
N TRP A 26 -0.71 10.05 -11.72
CA TRP A 26 -0.79 8.73 -12.33
C TRP A 26 -0.19 8.74 -13.74
N LYS A 27 0.58 7.68 -14.08
CA LYS A 27 1.00 7.45 -15.47
C LYS A 27 -0.20 6.92 -16.28
N PRO A 28 -0.24 7.17 -17.60
CA PRO A 28 -1.40 6.83 -18.44
C PRO A 28 -1.78 5.34 -18.44
N ASP A 29 -0.80 4.47 -18.22
CA ASP A 29 -0.92 3.01 -18.26
C ASP A 29 -1.21 2.37 -16.90
N LYS A 30 -1.24 3.15 -15.80
CA LYS A 30 -1.43 2.66 -14.43
C LYS A 30 -2.65 1.74 -14.28
N ILE A 31 -3.81 2.19 -14.74
CA ILE A 31 -5.05 1.41 -14.62
C ILE A 31 -4.94 0.12 -15.44
N TYR A 32 -4.44 0.21 -16.67
CA TYR A 32 -4.28 -0.93 -17.56
C TYR A 32 -3.37 -2.00 -16.95
N LEU A 33 -2.18 -1.64 -16.50
CA LEU A 33 -1.20 -2.57 -15.95
C LEU A 33 -1.70 -3.25 -14.66
N THR A 34 -2.35 -2.48 -13.79
CA THR A 34 -2.88 -3.04 -12.54
C THR A 34 -4.10 -3.93 -12.80
N LEU A 35 -4.98 -3.55 -13.73
CA LEU A 35 -6.14 -4.35 -14.10
C LEU A 35 -5.72 -5.66 -14.78
N GLN A 36 -4.81 -5.62 -15.74
CA GLN A 36 -4.28 -6.81 -16.40
C GLN A 36 -3.69 -7.82 -15.37
N LYS A 37 -2.98 -7.31 -14.35
CA LYS A 37 -2.47 -8.14 -13.27
C LYS A 37 -3.59 -8.71 -12.40
N MET A 38 -4.62 -7.93 -12.13
CA MET A 38 -5.80 -8.35 -11.36
C MET A 38 -6.53 -9.48 -12.08
N GLU A 39 -6.86 -9.30 -13.36
CA GLU A 39 -7.55 -10.30 -14.20
C GLU A 39 -6.76 -11.60 -14.28
N ALA A 40 -5.44 -11.53 -14.45
CA ALA A 40 -4.59 -12.72 -14.46
C ALA A 40 -4.63 -13.50 -13.13
N LEU A 41 -4.75 -12.80 -12.01
CA LEU A 41 -4.88 -13.44 -10.70
C LEU A 41 -6.28 -14.01 -10.49
N GLU A 42 -7.33 -13.32 -10.91
CA GLU A 42 -8.71 -13.82 -10.86
C GLU A 42 -8.91 -15.05 -11.74
N ALA A 43 -8.34 -15.04 -12.96
CA ALA A 43 -8.35 -16.21 -13.83
C ALA A 43 -7.66 -17.43 -13.20
N ARG A 44 -6.62 -17.21 -12.41
CA ARG A 44 -5.85 -18.29 -11.76
C ARG A 44 -6.48 -18.78 -10.45
N TYR A 45 -7.03 -17.88 -9.64
CA TYR A 45 -7.45 -18.19 -8.26
C TYR A 45 -8.96 -18.05 -8.04
N GLY A 46 -9.70 -17.55 -9.05
CA GLY A 46 -11.13 -17.30 -9.02
C GLY A 46 -11.49 -15.92 -8.48
N GLU A 47 -12.56 -15.33 -9.02
CA GLU A 47 -13.10 -14.01 -8.66
C GLU A 47 -13.57 -13.90 -7.21
N LYS A 48 -13.87 -15.03 -6.56
CA LYS A 48 -14.26 -15.09 -5.15
C LYS A 48 -13.08 -15.08 -4.18
N THR A 49 -11.86 -14.98 -4.69
CA THR A 49 -10.65 -14.83 -3.88
C THR A 49 -10.42 -13.34 -3.59
N PRO A 50 -10.17 -12.94 -2.34
CA PRO A 50 -9.76 -11.57 -2.03
C PRO A 50 -8.41 -11.26 -2.69
N ILE A 51 -8.37 -10.33 -3.65
CA ILE A 51 -7.15 -10.00 -4.39
C ILE A 51 -6.82 -8.54 -4.23
N LEU A 52 -5.55 -8.28 -3.94
CA LEU A 52 -4.92 -6.98 -3.97
C LEU A 52 -3.80 -7.00 -5.01
N VAL A 53 -3.78 -5.99 -5.88
CA VAL A 53 -2.66 -5.71 -6.78
C VAL A 53 -2.08 -4.36 -6.40
N HIS A 54 -0.76 -4.26 -6.32
CA HIS A 54 -0.07 -3.00 -6.15
C HIS A 54 1.12 -2.89 -7.10
N SER A 55 1.58 -1.67 -7.32
CA SER A 55 2.71 -1.40 -8.20
C SER A 55 3.85 -0.73 -7.46
N ASP A 56 4.99 -0.62 -8.14
CA ASP A 56 6.02 0.35 -7.76
C ASP A 56 5.55 1.77 -8.10
N LEU A 57 6.26 2.76 -7.62
CA LEU A 57 6.06 4.18 -7.92
C LEU A 57 7.40 4.90 -8.06
N SER A 58 7.42 6.00 -8.82
CA SER A 58 8.57 6.91 -8.89
C SER A 58 8.42 7.99 -7.82
N VAL A 59 9.50 8.29 -7.10
CA VAL A 59 9.51 9.39 -6.12
C VAL A 59 9.86 10.68 -6.86
N ALA A 60 9.05 11.70 -6.69
CA ALA A 60 9.27 13.03 -7.28
C ALA A 60 9.21 14.11 -6.19
N ASP A 61 9.84 15.23 -6.44
CA ASP A 61 9.75 16.41 -5.58
C ASP A 61 8.44 17.21 -5.80
N HIS A 62 8.31 18.35 -5.14
CA HIS A 62 7.13 19.20 -5.26
C HIS A 62 6.90 19.77 -6.68
N ASN A 63 7.95 19.85 -7.53
CA ASN A 63 7.90 20.28 -8.93
C ASN A 63 7.68 19.10 -9.91
N LEU A 64 7.54 17.86 -9.41
CA LEU A 64 7.52 16.62 -10.18
C LEU A 64 8.87 16.26 -10.84
N GLU A 65 9.98 16.83 -10.37
CA GLU A 65 11.29 16.35 -10.76
C GLU A 65 11.61 15.01 -10.11
N MET A 66 12.16 14.09 -10.90
CA MET A 66 12.39 12.72 -10.44
C MET A 66 13.51 12.65 -9.40
N VAL A 67 13.18 12.20 -8.19
CA VAL A 67 14.13 11.92 -7.11
C VAL A 67 14.63 10.48 -7.20
N ALA A 68 13.72 9.54 -7.47
CA ALA A 68 14.06 8.12 -7.65
C ALA A 68 13.04 7.42 -8.58
N GLU A 69 13.54 6.59 -9.48
CA GLU A 69 12.70 5.83 -10.43
C GLU A 69 11.85 4.77 -9.75
N SER A 70 12.37 4.15 -8.70
CA SER A 70 11.71 3.06 -7.97
C SER A 70 11.73 3.34 -6.47
N PHE A 71 10.56 3.41 -5.87
CA PHE A 71 10.40 3.53 -4.42
C PHE A 71 10.87 2.29 -3.67
N PHE A 72 10.65 1.10 -4.24
CA PHE A 72 11.11 -0.15 -3.62
C PHE A 72 12.63 -0.19 -3.51
N GLN A 73 13.35 0.32 -4.51
CA GLN A 73 14.81 0.45 -4.44
C GLN A 73 15.24 1.57 -3.49
N TYR A 74 14.59 2.72 -3.56
CA TYR A 74 14.90 3.89 -2.75
C TYR A 74 14.73 3.62 -1.25
N ALA A 75 13.63 3.00 -0.88
CA ALA A 75 13.30 2.67 0.51
C ALA A 75 13.78 1.28 0.95
N ASN A 76 14.50 0.54 0.08
CA ASN A 76 14.98 -0.81 0.31
C ASN A 76 13.86 -1.76 0.80
N ILE A 77 12.71 -1.72 0.11
CA ILE A 77 11.54 -2.55 0.44
C ILE A 77 11.62 -3.88 -0.34
N PRO A 78 11.42 -5.03 0.30
CA PRO A 78 11.39 -6.30 -0.40
C PRO A 78 10.14 -6.42 -1.28
N LYS A 79 10.32 -6.76 -2.57
CA LYS A 79 9.21 -6.95 -3.53
C LYS A 79 8.32 -8.15 -3.19
N ARG A 80 8.89 -9.16 -2.55
CA ARG A 80 8.14 -10.34 -2.11
C ARG A 80 7.52 -10.10 -0.73
N ILE A 81 6.20 -10.03 -0.69
CA ILE A 81 5.47 -9.87 0.56
C ILE A 81 5.26 -11.25 1.21
N VAL A 82 5.85 -11.44 2.39
CA VAL A 82 5.61 -12.60 3.27
C VAL A 82 4.94 -12.11 4.55
N LEU A 83 4.10 -12.94 5.17
CA LEU A 83 3.25 -12.51 6.28
C LEU A 83 4.04 -11.95 7.46
N ASN A 84 5.11 -12.62 7.88
CA ASN A 84 5.96 -12.17 8.99
C ASN A 84 6.63 -10.81 8.71
N GLN A 85 7.00 -10.50 7.48
CA GLN A 85 7.51 -9.18 7.11
C GLN A 85 6.40 -8.13 7.08
N LEU A 86 5.22 -8.50 6.52
CA LEU A 86 4.08 -7.59 6.47
C LEU A 86 3.59 -7.20 7.88
N MET A 87 3.61 -8.11 8.84
CA MET A 87 3.28 -7.81 10.24
C MET A 87 4.20 -6.76 10.88
N VAL A 88 5.38 -6.56 10.30
CA VAL A 88 6.40 -5.63 10.77
C VAL A 88 6.43 -4.33 9.99
N GLN A 89 6.29 -4.44 8.68
CA GLN A 89 6.40 -3.31 7.76
C GLN A 89 5.42 -3.50 6.60
N ASN A 90 4.54 -2.52 6.40
CA ASN A 90 3.70 -2.48 5.22
C ASN A 90 4.56 -2.20 3.98
N SER A 91 4.46 -3.09 2.98
CA SER A 91 5.11 -2.95 1.68
C SER A 91 4.15 -2.48 0.58
N VAL A 92 2.87 -2.27 0.93
CA VAL A 92 1.84 -1.79 0.00
C VAL A 92 1.57 -0.32 0.27
N THR A 93 1.77 0.52 -0.73
CA THR A 93 1.41 1.93 -0.66
C THR A 93 -0.01 2.13 -1.20
N GLY A 94 -0.88 2.76 -0.42
CA GLY A 94 -2.32 2.89 -0.73
C GLY A 94 -2.62 3.43 -2.12
N CYS A 95 -1.94 4.51 -2.53
CA CYS A 95 -2.12 5.13 -3.85
C CYS A 95 -1.66 4.25 -5.04
N THR A 96 -0.94 3.14 -4.80
CA THR A 96 -0.57 2.17 -5.85
C THR A 96 -1.53 0.97 -5.94
N MET A 97 -2.47 0.88 -5.01
CA MET A 97 -3.26 -0.32 -4.75
C MET A 97 -4.53 -0.37 -5.61
N MET A 98 -4.82 -1.57 -6.15
CA MET A 98 -6.12 -1.97 -6.67
C MET A 98 -6.62 -3.17 -5.86
N ILE A 99 -7.89 -3.17 -5.47
CA ILE A 99 -8.54 -4.32 -4.83
C ILE A 99 -9.76 -4.76 -5.64
N ASN A 100 -10.07 -6.06 -5.60
CA ASN A 100 -11.27 -6.58 -6.22
C ASN A 100 -12.49 -6.50 -5.27
N ARG A 101 -13.68 -6.75 -5.83
CA ARG A 101 -14.94 -6.75 -5.08
C ARG A 101 -14.92 -7.71 -3.90
N CYS A 102 -14.29 -8.86 -4.03
CA CYS A 102 -14.21 -9.85 -2.95
C CYS A 102 -13.42 -9.30 -1.74
N LEU A 103 -12.31 -8.60 -1.98
CA LEU A 103 -11.56 -7.95 -0.90
C LEU A 103 -12.34 -6.78 -0.28
N GLN A 104 -13.06 -6.00 -1.10
CA GLN A 104 -13.90 -4.90 -0.58
C GLN A 104 -14.94 -5.41 0.43
N GLN A 105 -15.48 -6.61 0.29
CA GLN A 105 -16.49 -7.16 1.22
C GLN A 105 -15.99 -7.20 2.68
N TYR A 106 -14.68 -7.29 2.90
CA TYR A 106 -14.09 -7.22 4.24
C TYR A 106 -14.16 -5.82 4.86
N PHE A 107 -14.20 -4.76 4.04
CA PHE A 107 -14.40 -3.38 4.51
C PHE A 107 -15.86 -3.05 4.79
N LEU A 108 -16.80 -3.83 4.27
CA LEU A 108 -18.23 -3.65 4.51
C LEU A 108 -18.69 -4.28 5.84
N ARG A 109 -17.86 -5.11 6.45
CA ARG A 109 -18.13 -5.71 7.77
C ARG A 109 -17.87 -4.70 8.88
N PRO A 110 -18.43 -4.89 10.08
CA PRO A 110 -18.04 -4.12 11.25
C PRO A 110 -16.51 -4.22 11.46
N LEU A 111 -15.84 -3.06 11.46
CA LEU A 111 -14.39 -3.00 11.53
C LEU A 111 -13.94 -2.54 12.93
N PRO A 112 -12.87 -3.11 13.47
CA PRO A 112 -12.24 -2.60 14.70
C PRO A 112 -11.43 -1.35 14.39
N MET A 113 -12.12 -0.20 14.14
CA MET A 113 -11.52 1.04 13.65
C MET A 113 -10.34 1.54 14.49
N SER A 114 -10.39 1.33 15.80
CA SER A 114 -9.28 1.68 16.71
C SER A 114 -8.02 0.83 16.50
N LYS A 115 -8.17 -0.37 15.95
CA LYS A 115 -7.05 -1.32 15.71
C LYS A 115 -6.51 -1.25 14.28
N ILE A 116 -7.21 -0.60 13.36
CA ILE A 116 -6.75 -0.41 11.99
C ILE A 116 -5.78 0.77 11.95
N ILE A 117 -4.51 0.51 11.67
CA ILE A 117 -3.47 1.53 11.55
C ILE A 117 -3.69 2.36 10.30
N MET A 118 -3.73 1.69 9.12
CA MET A 118 -3.97 2.30 7.82
C MET A 118 -4.81 1.37 6.94
N HIS A 119 -5.58 1.95 6.01
CA HIS A 119 -6.49 1.21 5.13
C HIS A 119 -5.75 0.25 4.18
N ASP A 120 -4.61 0.65 3.66
CA ASP A 120 -3.74 -0.14 2.79
C ASP A 120 -3.09 -1.31 3.51
N TYR A 121 -2.63 -1.07 4.74
CA TYR A 121 -2.07 -2.13 5.59
C TYR A 121 -3.13 -3.18 5.94
N TRP A 122 -4.34 -2.75 6.28
CA TRP A 122 -5.47 -3.63 6.54
C TRP A 122 -5.84 -4.47 5.32
N ALA A 123 -5.93 -3.85 4.13
CA ALA A 123 -6.18 -4.55 2.87
C ALA A 123 -5.09 -5.59 2.57
N ALA A 124 -3.82 -5.22 2.77
CA ALA A 124 -2.68 -6.10 2.53
C ALA A 124 -2.70 -7.33 3.47
N LEU A 125 -3.01 -7.14 4.75
CA LEU A 125 -3.15 -8.25 5.71
C LEU A 125 -4.27 -9.21 5.31
N ILE A 126 -5.46 -8.70 4.99
CA ILE A 126 -6.58 -9.53 4.53
C ILE A 126 -6.21 -10.30 3.27
N ALA A 127 -5.69 -9.62 2.25
CA ALA A 127 -5.30 -10.27 1.00
C ALA A 127 -4.19 -11.30 1.21
N LYS A 128 -3.28 -11.07 2.16
CA LYS A 128 -2.21 -12.01 2.48
C LYS A 128 -2.69 -13.26 3.20
N VAL A 129 -3.64 -13.12 4.13
CA VAL A 129 -4.15 -14.24 4.94
C VAL A 129 -5.22 -15.03 4.18
N PHE A 130 -6.17 -14.36 3.55
CA PHE A 130 -7.35 -14.99 2.96
C PHE A 130 -7.33 -15.06 1.43
N GLY A 131 -6.36 -14.43 0.78
CA GLY A 131 -6.36 -14.27 -0.66
C GLY A 131 -4.98 -14.24 -1.31
N LYS A 132 -4.79 -13.29 -2.23
CA LYS A 132 -3.57 -13.13 -3.00
C LYS A 132 -3.16 -11.68 -3.13
N ILE A 133 -1.84 -11.45 -3.16
CA ILE A 133 -1.26 -10.15 -3.48
C ILE A 133 -0.45 -10.29 -4.77
N GLY A 134 -0.74 -9.41 -5.74
CA GLY A 134 0.01 -9.25 -6.97
C GLY A 134 0.86 -8.00 -6.97
N PHE A 135 2.01 -8.06 -7.62
CA PHE A 135 2.91 -6.93 -7.79
C PHE A 135 3.15 -6.63 -9.27
N VAL A 136 2.95 -5.38 -9.66
CA VAL A 136 3.36 -4.82 -10.95
C VAL A 136 4.74 -4.20 -10.75
N ASN A 137 5.75 -4.81 -11.39
CA ASN A 137 7.16 -4.43 -11.20
C ASN A 137 7.54 -3.19 -12.02
N GLU A 138 6.60 -2.26 -12.18
CA GLU A 138 6.78 -1.01 -12.91
C GLU A 138 6.24 0.14 -12.09
N PRO A 139 6.95 1.30 -12.06
CA PRO A 139 6.44 2.50 -11.42
C PRO A 139 5.27 3.06 -12.23
N THR A 140 4.07 3.03 -11.68
CA THR A 140 2.84 3.44 -12.39
C THR A 140 2.41 4.87 -12.09
N MET A 141 3.13 5.58 -11.23
CA MET A 141 2.80 6.95 -10.83
C MET A 141 4.02 7.69 -10.31
N TYR A 142 3.91 9.00 -10.24
CA TYR A 142 4.83 9.89 -9.54
C TYR A 142 4.25 10.22 -8.15
N TYR A 143 4.95 9.78 -7.11
CA TYR A 143 4.63 10.06 -5.73
C TYR A 143 5.29 11.36 -5.32
N ARG A 144 4.49 12.43 -5.18
CA ARG A 144 4.98 13.77 -4.92
C ARG A 144 5.38 13.93 -3.46
N GLN A 145 6.63 14.39 -3.23
CA GLN A 145 7.14 14.69 -1.90
C GLN A 145 7.06 16.18 -1.62
N HIS A 146 6.39 16.56 -0.56
CA HIS A 146 6.33 17.91 -0.02
C HIS A 146 6.31 17.85 1.52
N GLY A 147 6.60 18.99 2.20
CA GLY A 147 6.74 19.01 3.66
C GLY A 147 5.52 18.58 4.48
N ASN A 148 4.36 18.44 3.84
CA ASN A 148 3.07 18.08 4.48
C ASN A 148 2.60 16.67 4.16
N ASN A 149 3.43 15.79 3.57
CA ASN A 149 3.03 14.39 3.37
C ASN A 149 2.75 13.69 4.70
N SER A 150 1.63 12.99 4.80
CA SER A 150 1.29 12.21 6.00
C SER A 150 2.28 11.07 6.24
N VAL A 151 2.74 10.43 5.15
CA VAL A 151 3.81 9.42 5.15
C VAL A 151 4.69 9.70 3.93
N GLY A 152 5.87 10.28 4.13
CA GLY A 152 6.80 10.58 3.04
C GLY A 152 7.68 9.38 2.66
N ALA A 153 8.20 9.37 1.42
CA ALA A 153 9.24 8.44 1.00
C ALA A 153 10.54 8.74 1.77
N LYS A 154 11.16 7.71 2.33
CA LYS A 154 12.41 7.85 3.09
C LYS A 154 13.52 7.08 2.39
N ASP A 155 14.64 7.76 2.16
CA ASP A 155 15.83 7.12 1.62
C ASP A 155 16.46 6.19 2.65
N ALA A 156 16.44 4.89 2.34
CA ALA A 156 17.03 3.87 3.23
C ALA A 156 18.56 3.97 3.34
N LYS A 157 19.24 4.72 2.45
CA LYS A 157 20.68 4.94 2.48
C LYS A 157 21.08 6.18 3.29
N ASN A 158 20.12 7.02 3.68
CA ASN A 158 20.38 8.23 4.45
C ASN A 158 20.85 7.86 5.89
N PRO A 159 22.10 8.22 6.29
CA PRO A 159 22.64 7.85 7.60
C PRO A 159 21.85 8.46 8.77
N VAL A 160 21.27 9.63 8.61
CA VAL A 160 20.43 10.28 9.61
C VAL A 160 19.13 9.49 9.81
N PHE A 161 18.52 9.04 8.72
CA PHE A 161 17.35 8.17 8.78
C PHE A 161 17.66 6.82 9.46
N LEU A 162 18.79 6.20 9.12
CA LEU A 162 19.24 4.96 9.75
C LEU A 162 19.47 5.12 11.25
N TYR A 163 20.09 6.23 11.68
CA TYR A 163 20.30 6.54 13.07
C TYR A 163 18.98 6.71 13.84
N HIS A 164 18.02 7.46 13.28
CA HIS A 164 16.69 7.61 13.88
C HIS A 164 15.94 6.28 13.96
N ARG A 165 15.99 5.48 12.90
CA ARG A 165 15.37 4.15 12.86
C ARG A 165 15.94 3.20 13.92
N LEU A 166 17.25 3.22 14.16
CA LEU A 166 17.89 2.43 15.20
C LEU A 166 17.48 2.90 16.61
N LYS A 167 17.33 4.20 16.79
CA LYS A 167 16.94 4.80 18.07
C LYS A 167 15.45 4.60 18.38
N GLU A 168 14.58 4.73 17.39
CA GLU A 168 13.12 4.60 17.51
C GLU A 168 12.64 3.15 17.36
N GLY A 169 13.38 2.31 16.65
CA GLY A 169 12.99 0.97 16.24
C GLY A 169 12.57 0.05 17.39
N LYS A 170 13.17 0.18 18.55
CA LYS A 170 12.79 -0.60 19.74
C LYS A 170 11.42 -0.21 20.29
N ASN A 171 11.03 1.04 20.22
CA ASN A 171 9.78 1.55 20.81
C ASN A 171 8.61 1.48 19.84
N SER A 172 8.82 1.78 18.55
CA SER A 172 7.79 1.70 17.52
C SER A 172 7.39 0.26 17.23
N TYR A 173 8.37 -0.64 17.19
CA TYR A 173 8.15 -2.08 17.01
C TYR A 173 7.32 -2.70 18.13
N ARG A 174 7.67 -2.35 19.37
CA ARG A 174 6.96 -2.82 20.57
C ARG A 174 5.51 -2.32 20.61
N ARG A 175 5.28 -1.08 20.18
CA ARG A 175 3.95 -0.48 20.13
C ARG A 175 3.08 -1.13 19.06
N MET A 176 3.61 -1.36 17.85
CA MET A 176 2.90 -2.02 16.75
C MET A 176 2.56 -3.48 17.06
N MET A 177 3.48 -4.21 17.74
CA MET A 177 3.24 -5.58 18.18
C MET A 177 2.16 -5.66 19.27
N ILE A 178 2.17 -4.76 20.25
CA ILE A 178 1.17 -4.74 21.32
C ILE A 178 -0.21 -4.39 20.76
N GLU A 179 -0.31 -3.38 19.89
CA GLU A 179 -1.57 -2.98 19.26
C GLU A 179 -2.15 -4.04 18.29
N SER A 180 -1.33 -4.98 17.81
CA SER A 180 -1.77 -6.09 16.95
C SER A 180 -2.15 -7.36 17.71
N MET A 181 -1.82 -7.47 18.99
CA MET A 181 -2.09 -8.64 19.84
C MET A 181 -3.31 -8.46 20.76
N GLU A 182 -3.79 -7.26 20.95
CA GLU A 182 -5.05 -6.94 21.64
C GLU A 182 -6.24 -6.90 20.67
#